data_b1306db1a7ce68106f3032277d0a959c
#
_entry.id   b1306db1a7ce68106f3032277d0a959c
#
_cell.length_a   1.000
_cell.length_b   1.000
_cell.length_c   1.000
_cell.angle_alpha   90.00
_cell.angle_beta   90.00
_cell.angle_gamma   90.00
#
_symmetry.space_group_name_H-M   'P 1'
#
loop_
_entity.id
_entity.type
_entity.pdbx_description
1 polymer ?
#
loop_
_entity_poly.entity_id
_entity_poly.type
_entity_poly.pdbx_seq_one_letter_code
_entity_poly.pdbx_strand_id
1 'polypeptide(L)'
;MSGSSRLAPLSGLCLFCGPALAEGGPLALTHSGVGLFALVIFVLAYLLVMAEEYLKLRKSKPVLIAAGIIWIAIGVVYADAGLSPLAHEGFRQNLLEYGELMLFLLVAMTYINAMEDRLLFAALRARLVRAGLSLRTLFWLTGFLAFFISPVVDNLTTALLMCTVVLNVANEDRRFINLACINIVVAANAGGAFSPFGDITTLMVWQAGKVPFGQFFALFIPGLLNFLIPALLMSLMVPRHAPRVLDEEVTLRRGAATIVLLFLLTIGTAVACHHFLQLPPVLGMMTGLGYLQFFGFYLRKTQPGVLARERALYERTGDEARLLRLGSIVPFDVFNKIAKAEWDTLLFFYGVVMCVGGLSFMGYLALASQLLYQGDPTQANVVIGLLSSVIDNIPVMFAVLSMEPQMSTGQWLLVTLTTGVGGSLLSIGSAAGVALMGQARGMYTFLGHLKWLPAILLGYMVSIGAHLWLNSALF
;
A
#
# COMPACT_ATOMS: atom_id res chain seq x y z
N MET A 1 -10.41 -45.86 -38.72
CA MET A 1 -11.38 -44.82 -39.08
C MET A 1 -11.01 -43.63 -38.22
N SER A 2 -10.32 -42.69 -38.87
CA SER A 2 -9.71 -41.49 -38.31
C SER A 2 -10.74 -40.33 -38.36
N GLY A 3 -10.93 -39.68 -37.25
CA GLY A 3 -11.73 -38.47 -37.18
C GLY A 3 -10.88 -37.31 -36.60
N SER A 4 -10.14 -36.63 -37.48
CA SER A 4 -9.44 -35.41 -37.16
C SER A 4 -10.42 -34.21 -37.23
N SER A 5 -10.86 -33.71 -36.10
CA SER A 5 -11.54 -32.42 -36.00
C SER A 5 -10.53 -31.27 -36.15
N ARG A 6 -10.47 -30.70 -37.35
CA ARG A 6 -9.74 -29.46 -37.62
C ARG A 6 -10.51 -28.31 -36.98
N LEU A 7 -9.90 -27.66 -35.98
CA LEU A 7 -10.28 -26.32 -35.55
C LEU A 7 -9.93 -25.34 -36.68
N ALA A 8 -10.91 -24.66 -37.19
CA ALA A 8 -10.74 -23.59 -38.17
C ALA A 8 -9.94 -22.43 -37.57
N PRO A 9 -9.00 -21.82 -38.31
CA PRO A 9 -8.28 -20.65 -37.81
C PRO A 9 -9.21 -19.43 -37.80
N LEU A 10 -9.18 -18.70 -36.70
CA LEU A 10 -9.74 -17.34 -36.58
C LEU A 10 -8.86 -16.36 -37.41
N SER A 11 -8.98 -16.47 -38.72
CA SER A 11 -8.29 -15.62 -39.71
C SER A 11 -9.10 -14.36 -40.05
N GLY A 12 -9.41 -13.57 -39.02
CA GLY A 12 -10.21 -12.37 -39.17
C GLY A 12 -9.58 -11.06 -38.65
N LEU A 13 -8.32 -11.07 -38.20
CA LEU A 13 -7.69 -9.87 -37.61
C LEU A 13 -6.36 -9.45 -38.29
N CYS A 14 -6.14 -9.84 -39.55
CA CYS A 14 -4.97 -9.40 -40.30
C CYS A 14 -5.35 -8.23 -41.24
N LEU A 15 -5.37 -7.03 -40.69
CA LEU A 15 -5.26 -5.79 -41.47
C LEU A 15 -4.54 -4.74 -40.62
N PHE A 16 -3.29 -4.48 -41.01
CA PHE A 16 -2.55 -3.23 -40.97
C PHE A 16 -1.08 -3.37 -40.44
N CYS A 17 -0.19 -3.05 -41.39
CA CYS A 17 1.24 -2.72 -41.30
C CYS A 17 2.17 -3.73 -40.61
N GLY A 18 3.12 -4.22 -41.37
CA GLY A 18 4.23 -5.04 -40.89
C GLY A 18 5.12 -4.29 -39.89
N PRO A 19 5.60 -5.01 -38.86
CA PRO A 19 6.48 -4.42 -37.86
C PRO A 19 7.84 -4.05 -38.48
N ALA A 20 8.33 -2.84 -38.20
CA ALA A 20 9.73 -2.50 -38.45
C ALA A 20 10.60 -3.34 -37.49
N LEU A 21 11.38 -4.28 -38.05
CA LEU A 21 12.34 -5.09 -37.32
C LEU A 21 13.51 -4.18 -36.89
N ALA A 22 13.57 -3.80 -35.62
CA ALA A 22 14.81 -3.35 -34.99
C ALA A 22 15.57 -4.62 -34.56
N GLU A 23 16.83 -4.74 -34.98
CA GLU A 23 17.68 -5.88 -34.69
C GLU A 23 17.74 -6.15 -33.17
N GLY A 24 17.09 -7.24 -32.70
CA GLY A 24 17.31 -7.84 -31.38
C GLY A 24 16.54 -7.30 -30.19
N GLY A 25 15.58 -6.35 -30.36
CA GLY A 25 14.78 -5.77 -29.27
C GLY A 25 13.28 -6.14 -29.33
N PRO A 26 12.48 -5.80 -28.27
CA PRO A 26 11.04 -5.96 -28.31
C PRO A 26 10.39 -5.22 -29.46
N LEU A 27 9.33 -5.81 -30.05
CA LEU A 27 8.60 -5.18 -31.15
C LEU A 27 7.91 -3.89 -30.68
N ALA A 28 8.13 -2.78 -31.36
CA ALA A 28 7.41 -1.53 -31.11
C ALA A 28 5.95 -1.67 -31.58
N LEU A 29 5.04 -1.99 -30.65
CA LEU A 29 3.64 -2.25 -30.94
C LEU A 29 2.73 -1.04 -30.67
N THR A 30 3.26 0.12 -30.32
CA THR A 30 2.52 1.33 -29.93
C THR A 30 1.55 1.82 -31.00
N HIS A 31 1.89 1.63 -32.29
CA HIS A 31 1.03 2.02 -33.43
C HIS A 31 0.31 0.83 -34.08
N SER A 32 0.43 -0.37 -33.51
CA SER A 32 -0.27 -1.57 -34.02
C SER A 32 -1.71 -1.65 -33.48
N GLY A 33 -2.59 -2.33 -34.20
CA GLY A 33 -3.95 -2.59 -33.76
C GLY A 33 -3.98 -3.38 -32.44
N VAL A 34 -3.02 -4.29 -32.22
CA VAL A 34 -2.88 -5.07 -30.99
C VAL A 34 -2.45 -4.21 -29.80
N GLY A 35 -1.54 -3.28 -30.03
CA GLY A 35 -1.13 -2.33 -29.00
C GLY A 35 -2.29 -1.44 -28.58
N LEU A 36 -3.01 -0.85 -29.54
CA LEU A 36 -4.21 -0.04 -29.24
C LEU A 36 -5.27 -0.85 -28.49
N PHE A 37 -5.51 -2.10 -28.89
CA PHE A 37 -6.42 -3.02 -28.21
C PHE A 37 -5.99 -3.23 -26.75
N ALA A 38 -4.72 -3.51 -26.50
CA ALA A 38 -4.19 -3.69 -25.15
C ALA A 38 -4.37 -2.42 -24.29
N LEU A 39 -4.10 -1.25 -24.85
CA LEU A 39 -4.31 0.04 -24.17
C LEU A 39 -5.79 0.25 -23.81
N VAL A 40 -6.71 -0.03 -24.74
CA VAL A 40 -8.16 0.07 -24.50
C VAL A 40 -8.60 -0.90 -23.38
N ILE A 41 -8.13 -2.15 -23.40
CA ILE A 41 -8.42 -3.13 -22.34
C ILE A 41 -7.92 -2.64 -20.99
N PHE A 42 -6.70 -2.10 -20.92
CA PHE A 42 -6.17 -1.52 -19.70
C PHE A 42 -7.02 -0.37 -19.16
N VAL A 43 -7.36 0.60 -20.03
CA VAL A 43 -8.18 1.76 -19.66
C VAL A 43 -9.57 1.31 -19.16
N LEU A 44 -10.23 0.38 -19.86
CA LEU A 44 -11.52 -0.16 -19.44
C LEU A 44 -11.42 -0.87 -18.07
N ALA A 45 -10.41 -1.70 -17.87
CA ALA A 45 -10.19 -2.37 -16.60
C ALA A 45 -9.99 -1.34 -15.47
N TYR A 46 -9.22 -0.28 -15.75
CA TYR A 46 -8.93 0.77 -14.78
C TYR A 46 -10.17 1.62 -14.43
N LEU A 47 -11.02 1.93 -15.43
CA LEU A 47 -12.31 2.57 -15.18
C LEU A 47 -13.21 1.71 -14.28
N LEU A 48 -13.20 0.38 -14.44
CA LEU A 48 -13.92 -0.53 -13.56
C LEU A 48 -13.33 -0.56 -12.13
N VAL A 49 -12.00 -0.45 -11.99
CA VAL A 49 -11.34 -0.30 -10.68
C VAL A 49 -11.79 0.99 -10.00
N MET A 50 -11.80 2.12 -10.69
CA MET A 50 -12.27 3.40 -10.14
C MET A 50 -13.74 3.37 -9.75
N ALA A 51 -14.55 2.55 -10.43
CA ALA A 51 -15.97 2.37 -10.14
C ALA A 51 -16.26 1.31 -9.05
N GLU A 52 -15.25 0.82 -8.33
CA GLU A 52 -15.37 -0.25 -7.30
C GLU A 52 -16.50 0.00 -6.31
N GLU A 53 -16.58 1.21 -5.75
CA GLU A 53 -17.61 1.57 -4.75
C GLU A 53 -19.03 1.53 -5.33
N TYR A 54 -19.20 1.97 -6.59
CA TYR A 54 -20.50 1.99 -7.26
C TYR A 54 -20.94 0.60 -7.70
N LEU A 55 -20.01 -0.18 -8.26
CA LEU A 55 -20.28 -1.51 -8.81
C LEU A 55 -20.21 -2.62 -7.75
N LYS A 56 -19.67 -2.33 -6.54
CA LYS A 56 -19.33 -3.33 -5.52
C LYS A 56 -18.47 -4.48 -6.07
N LEU A 57 -17.66 -4.17 -7.06
CA LEU A 57 -16.78 -5.09 -7.75
C LEU A 57 -15.37 -4.91 -7.22
N ARG A 58 -14.80 -5.93 -6.55
CA ARG A 58 -13.43 -5.87 -6.02
C ARG A 58 -12.43 -5.53 -7.12
N LYS A 59 -11.51 -4.60 -6.82
CA LYS A 59 -10.54 -4.01 -7.75
C LYS A 59 -9.61 -5.02 -8.44
N SER A 60 -9.33 -6.16 -7.83
CA SER A 60 -8.48 -7.21 -8.43
C SER A 60 -9.10 -7.85 -9.68
N LYS A 61 -10.41 -8.02 -9.72
CA LYS A 61 -11.08 -8.79 -10.79
C LYS A 61 -10.86 -8.23 -12.19
N PRO A 62 -11.12 -6.93 -12.47
CA PRO A 62 -10.93 -6.40 -13.83
C PRO A 62 -9.47 -6.41 -14.26
N VAL A 63 -8.53 -6.10 -13.39
CA VAL A 63 -7.10 -6.05 -13.75
C VAL A 63 -6.50 -7.44 -13.98
N LEU A 64 -6.98 -8.48 -13.26
CA LEU A 64 -6.57 -9.87 -13.51
C LEU A 64 -6.93 -10.33 -14.91
N ILE A 65 -8.17 -10.05 -15.33
CA ILE A 65 -8.65 -10.40 -16.67
C ILE A 65 -7.89 -9.60 -17.73
N ALA A 66 -7.72 -8.29 -17.53
CA ALA A 66 -6.98 -7.44 -18.43
C ALA A 66 -5.54 -7.90 -18.62
N ALA A 67 -4.84 -8.24 -17.53
CA ALA A 67 -3.49 -8.78 -17.58
C ALA A 67 -3.39 -10.03 -18.45
N GLY A 68 -4.32 -10.98 -18.28
CA GLY A 68 -4.40 -12.18 -19.11
C GLY A 68 -4.61 -11.86 -20.60
N ILE A 69 -5.57 -10.99 -20.92
CA ILE A 69 -5.87 -10.59 -22.29
C ILE A 69 -4.67 -9.88 -22.93
N ILE A 70 -4.02 -8.96 -22.24
CA ILE A 70 -2.86 -8.21 -22.75
C ILE A 70 -1.71 -9.17 -23.07
N TRP A 71 -1.33 -10.07 -22.14
CA TRP A 71 -0.24 -10.99 -22.37
C TRP A 71 -0.54 -12.10 -23.40
N ILE A 72 -1.82 -12.53 -23.52
CA ILE A 72 -2.24 -13.42 -24.61
C ILE A 72 -2.08 -12.70 -25.96
N ALA A 73 -2.49 -11.43 -26.08
CA ALA A 73 -2.35 -10.65 -27.30
C ALA A 73 -0.87 -10.46 -27.68
N ILE A 74 0.02 -10.18 -26.69
CA ILE A 74 1.48 -10.12 -26.89
C ILE A 74 1.97 -11.48 -27.41
N GLY A 75 1.58 -12.57 -26.73
CA GLY A 75 2.02 -13.92 -27.08
C GLY A 75 1.67 -14.33 -28.51
N VAL A 76 0.46 -13.99 -28.98
CA VAL A 76 0.04 -14.26 -30.36
C VAL A 76 0.92 -13.53 -31.38
N VAL A 77 1.11 -12.21 -31.20
CA VAL A 77 1.95 -11.40 -32.13
C VAL A 77 3.39 -11.89 -32.16
N TYR A 78 3.96 -12.23 -31.00
CA TYR A 78 5.34 -12.71 -30.92
C TYR A 78 5.51 -14.15 -31.45
N ALA A 79 4.46 -14.98 -31.35
CA ALA A 79 4.45 -16.32 -31.96
C ALA A 79 4.42 -16.23 -33.48
N ASP A 80 3.58 -15.36 -34.04
CA ASP A 80 3.50 -15.12 -35.50
C ASP A 80 4.81 -14.55 -36.07
N ALA A 81 5.52 -13.77 -35.26
CA ALA A 81 6.84 -13.21 -35.62
C ALA A 81 8.02 -14.19 -35.37
N GLY A 82 7.77 -15.38 -34.80
CA GLY A 82 8.84 -16.32 -34.44
C GLY A 82 9.69 -15.87 -33.24
N LEU A 83 9.22 -14.91 -32.45
CA LEU A 83 9.91 -14.29 -31.32
C LEU A 83 9.34 -14.69 -29.94
N SER A 84 8.64 -15.83 -29.84
CA SER A 84 8.04 -16.34 -28.59
C SER A 84 8.98 -16.35 -27.37
N PRO A 85 10.30 -16.64 -27.49
CA PRO A 85 11.21 -16.58 -26.34
C PRO A 85 11.31 -15.21 -25.70
N LEU A 86 11.24 -14.12 -26.48
CA LEU A 86 11.28 -12.75 -25.95
C LEU A 86 10.01 -12.41 -25.14
N ALA A 87 8.84 -12.80 -25.63
CA ALA A 87 7.60 -12.60 -24.89
C ALA A 87 7.60 -13.42 -23.59
N HIS A 88 8.12 -14.65 -23.62
CA HIS A 88 8.27 -15.49 -22.42
C HIS A 88 9.17 -14.85 -21.38
N GLU A 89 10.33 -14.34 -21.78
CA GLU A 89 11.26 -13.69 -20.84
C GLU A 89 10.68 -12.38 -20.29
N GLY A 90 10.03 -11.55 -21.11
CA GLY A 90 9.35 -10.35 -20.64
C GLY A 90 8.25 -10.65 -19.63
N PHE A 91 7.42 -11.67 -19.87
CA PHE A 91 6.42 -12.11 -18.91
C PHE A 91 7.05 -12.59 -17.59
N ARG A 92 8.11 -13.42 -17.70
CA ARG A 92 8.83 -13.97 -16.56
C ARG A 92 9.45 -12.90 -15.68
N GLN A 93 10.05 -11.87 -16.27
CA GLN A 93 10.65 -10.77 -15.51
C GLN A 93 9.60 -10.00 -14.71
N ASN A 94 8.46 -9.64 -15.32
CA ASN A 94 7.37 -8.98 -14.60
C ASN A 94 6.81 -9.88 -13.47
N LEU A 95 6.74 -11.20 -13.71
CA LEU A 95 6.29 -12.15 -12.69
C LEU A 95 7.27 -12.25 -11.52
N LEU A 96 8.58 -12.17 -11.75
CA LEU A 96 9.60 -12.13 -10.70
C LEU A 96 9.49 -10.87 -9.85
N GLU A 97 9.37 -9.70 -10.48
CA GLU A 97 9.17 -8.42 -9.78
C GLU A 97 7.92 -8.46 -8.90
N TYR A 98 6.80 -8.96 -9.45
CA TYR A 98 5.59 -9.17 -8.66
C TYR A 98 5.81 -10.17 -7.52
N GLY A 99 6.50 -11.28 -7.77
CA GLY A 99 6.76 -12.33 -6.78
C GLY A 99 7.53 -11.79 -5.57
N GLU A 100 8.55 -10.98 -5.78
CA GLU A 100 9.30 -10.32 -4.71
C GLU A 100 8.41 -9.38 -3.89
N LEU A 101 7.62 -8.55 -4.57
CA LEU A 101 6.67 -7.63 -3.93
C LEU A 101 5.61 -8.40 -3.13
N MET A 102 5.01 -9.43 -3.72
CA MET A 102 3.98 -10.25 -3.08
C MET A 102 4.48 -10.91 -1.81
N LEU A 103 5.64 -11.58 -1.87
CA LEU A 103 6.19 -12.27 -0.70
C LEU A 103 6.59 -11.30 0.41
N PHE A 104 7.12 -10.13 0.05
CA PHE A 104 7.42 -9.07 1.01
C PHE A 104 6.17 -8.61 1.74
N LEU A 105 5.12 -8.24 0.99
CA LEU A 105 3.85 -7.77 1.54
C LEU A 105 3.13 -8.85 2.35
N LEU A 106 3.17 -10.10 1.90
CA LEU A 106 2.57 -11.22 2.62
C LEU A 106 3.15 -11.35 4.04
N VAL A 107 4.47 -11.20 4.19
CA VAL A 107 5.13 -11.25 5.50
C VAL A 107 4.75 -10.04 6.35
N ALA A 108 4.78 -8.83 5.79
CA ALA A 108 4.39 -7.61 6.50
C ALA A 108 2.95 -7.71 7.02
N MET A 109 1.98 -8.07 6.15
CA MET A 109 0.58 -8.28 6.51
C MET A 109 0.42 -9.38 7.57
N THR A 110 1.22 -10.45 7.51
CA THR A 110 1.19 -11.54 8.50
C THR A 110 1.59 -11.04 9.88
N TYR A 111 2.63 -10.21 9.98
CA TYR A 111 3.04 -9.59 11.25
C TYR A 111 1.97 -8.63 11.79
N ILE A 112 1.38 -7.80 10.94
CA ILE A 112 0.29 -6.90 11.30
C ILE A 112 -0.91 -7.68 11.84
N ASN A 113 -1.35 -8.73 11.13
CA ASN A 113 -2.42 -9.64 11.56
C ASN A 113 -2.08 -10.37 12.88
N ALA A 114 -0.80 -10.68 13.11
CA ALA A 114 -0.36 -11.26 14.37
C ALA A 114 -0.40 -10.25 15.53
N MET A 115 -0.06 -8.99 15.29
CA MET A 115 -0.18 -7.90 16.28
C MET A 115 -1.64 -7.63 16.61
N GLU A 116 -2.52 -7.62 15.61
CA GLU A 116 -3.97 -7.48 15.78
C GLU A 116 -4.55 -8.62 16.62
N ASP A 117 -4.19 -9.87 16.33
CA ASP A 117 -4.61 -11.05 17.11
C ASP A 117 -4.16 -10.97 18.57
N ARG A 118 -3.01 -10.37 18.84
CA ARG A 118 -2.52 -10.13 20.21
C ARG A 118 -3.14 -8.91 20.86
N LEU A 119 -4.15 -8.30 20.25
CA LEU A 119 -4.89 -7.13 20.73
C LEU A 119 -4.03 -5.87 20.92
N LEU A 120 -2.89 -5.75 20.19
CA LEU A 120 -2.02 -4.59 20.29
C LEU A 120 -2.76 -3.30 19.93
N PHE A 121 -3.43 -3.31 18.80
CA PHE A 121 -4.18 -2.15 18.31
C PHE A 121 -5.45 -1.87 19.13
N ALA A 122 -6.14 -2.92 19.58
CA ALA A 122 -7.29 -2.78 20.47
C ALA A 122 -6.90 -2.16 21.83
N ALA A 123 -5.75 -2.55 22.39
CA ALA A 123 -5.24 -1.98 23.63
C ALA A 123 -4.82 -0.51 23.47
N LEU A 124 -4.20 -0.15 22.32
CA LEU A 124 -3.89 1.24 21.98
C LEU A 124 -5.20 2.06 21.92
N ARG A 125 -6.19 1.58 21.18
CA ARG A 125 -7.50 2.19 21.06
C ARG A 125 -8.15 2.40 22.44
N ALA A 126 -8.23 1.34 23.26
CA ALA A 126 -8.85 1.41 24.60
C ALA A 126 -8.15 2.44 25.50
N ARG A 127 -6.83 2.55 25.43
CA ARG A 127 -6.07 3.59 26.16
C ARG A 127 -6.44 5.00 25.72
N LEU A 128 -6.57 5.23 24.40
CA LEU A 128 -6.92 6.53 23.84
C LEU A 128 -8.34 6.93 24.19
N VAL A 129 -9.29 6.00 24.10
CA VAL A 129 -10.71 6.20 24.45
C VAL A 129 -10.85 6.51 25.95
N ARG A 130 -10.14 5.78 26.81
CA ARG A 130 -10.19 5.95 28.28
C ARG A 130 -9.54 7.26 28.75
N ALA A 131 -8.62 7.82 27.97
CA ALA A 131 -7.89 9.03 28.37
C ALA A 131 -8.75 10.30 28.47
N GLY A 132 -10.03 10.25 28.08
CA GLY A 132 -10.99 11.37 28.24
C GLY A 132 -10.57 12.65 27.55
N LEU A 133 -9.83 12.53 26.44
CA LEU A 133 -9.25 13.65 25.72
C LEU A 133 -10.32 14.52 25.06
N SER A 134 -10.08 15.84 24.98
CA SER A 134 -10.92 16.71 24.18
C SER A 134 -10.85 16.32 22.69
N LEU A 135 -11.92 16.57 21.93
CA LEU A 135 -11.95 16.26 20.49
C LEU A 135 -10.77 16.89 19.74
N ARG A 136 -10.34 18.09 20.15
CA ARG A 136 -9.17 18.74 19.56
C ARG A 136 -7.85 18.04 19.86
N THR A 137 -7.68 17.56 21.10
CA THR A 137 -6.51 16.75 21.49
C THR A 137 -6.52 15.42 20.77
N LEU A 138 -7.69 14.80 20.65
CA LEU A 138 -7.84 13.55 19.91
C LEU A 138 -7.52 13.70 18.42
N PHE A 139 -7.96 14.80 17.78
CA PHE A 139 -7.62 15.14 16.40
C PHE A 139 -6.10 15.17 16.17
N TRP A 140 -5.37 15.89 17.04
CA TRP A 140 -3.92 15.97 16.93
C TRP A 140 -3.24 14.64 17.23
N LEU A 141 -3.67 13.96 18.28
CA LEU A 141 -3.07 12.71 18.72
C LEU A 141 -3.25 11.60 17.67
N THR A 142 -4.46 11.48 17.09
CA THR A 142 -4.70 10.48 16.02
C THR A 142 -3.93 10.81 14.74
N GLY A 143 -3.77 12.08 14.39
CA GLY A 143 -2.93 12.52 13.28
C GLY A 143 -1.44 12.20 13.51
N PHE A 144 -0.88 12.58 14.67
CA PHE A 144 0.52 12.25 15.01
C PHE A 144 0.75 10.75 15.09
N LEU A 145 -0.16 9.99 15.71
CA LEU A 145 -0.05 8.53 15.74
C LEU A 145 -0.12 7.93 14.34
N ALA A 146 -1.01 8.44 13.46
CA ALA A 146 -1.05 8.00 12.08
C ALA A 146 0.28 8.29 11.36
N PHE A 147 0.85 9.48 11.54
CA PHE A 147 2.14 9.84 10.94
C PHE A 147 3.30 8.96 11.41
N PHE A 148 3.40 8.66 12.73
CA PHE A 148 4.52 7.89 13.28
C PHE A 148 4.35 6.36 13.22
N ILE A 149 3.12 5.85 13.12
CA ILE A 149 2.85 4.41 13.00
C ILE A 149 2.95 3.97 11.54
N SER A 150 2.49 4.79 10.59
CA SER A 150 2.47 4.47 9.17
C SER A 150 3.82 4.01 8.59
N PRO A 151 4.99 4.56 8.98
CA PRO A 151 6.30 4.10 8.49
C PRO A 151 6.62 2.63 8.78
N VAL A 152 5.87 1.98 9.66
CA VAL A 152 6.11 0.60 10.13
C VAL A 152 4.93 -0.33 9.81
N VAL A 153 3.68 0.21 9.85
CA VAL A 153 2.44 -0.61 9.82
C VAL A 153 1.66 -0.44 8.51
N ASP A 154 2.15 0.28 7.54
CA ASP A 154 1.51 0.78 6.32
C ASP A 154 0.42 1.85 6.55
N ASN A 155 0.15 2.62 5.49
CA ASN A 155 -0.78 3.74 5.54
C ASN A 155 -2.25 3.32 5.67
N LEU A 156 -2.66 2.23 5.02
CA LEU A 156 -4.03 1.73 5.04
C LEU A 156 -4.43 1.22 6.43
N THR A 157 -3.65 0.28 6.98
CA THR A 157 -3.90 -0.30 8.30
C THR A 157 -3.85 0.77 9.39
N THR A 158 -2.88 1.68 9.31
CA THR A 158 -2.76 2.81 10.24
C THR A 158 -3.98 3.72 10.20
N ALA A 159 -4.46 4.05 9.01
CA ALA A 159 -5.64 4.88 8.84
C ALA A 159 -6.91 4.22 9.40
N LEU A 160 -7.15 2.94 9.09
CA LEU A 160 -8.28 2.18 9.63
C LEU A 160 -8.27 2.09 11.15
N LEU A 161 -7.09 1.87 11.73
CA LEU A 161 -6.90 1.83 13.18
C LEU A 161 -7.29 3.16 13.84
N MET A 162 -6.75 4.28 13.35
CA MET A 162 -7.03 5.60 13.90
C MET A 162 -8.48 6.03 13.66
N CYS A 163 -9.08 5.68 12.52
CA CYS A 163 -10.49 5.90 12.24
C CYS A 163 -11.38 5.19 13.27
N THR A 164 -11.07 3.95 13.61
CA THR A 164 -11.79 3.19 14.64
C THR A 164 -11.77 3.91 15.99
N VAL A 165 -10.63 4.51 16.39
CA VAL A 165 -10.53 5.34 17.59
C VAL A 165 -11.50 6.53 17.52
N VAL A 166 -11.45 7.26 16.39
CA VAL A 166 -12.32 8.44 16.19
C VAL A 166 -13.80 8.09 16.25
N LEU A 167 -14.22 7.03 15.56
CA LEU A 167 -15.62 6.59 15.53
C LEU A 167 -16.14 6.17 16.91
N ASN A 168 -15.30 5.55 17.75
CA ASN A 168 -15.70 5.13 19.10
C ASN A 168 -15.82 6.31 20.08
N VAL A 169 -15.11 7.42 19.85
CA VAL A 169 -15.08 8.56 20.77
C VAL A 169 -16.03 9.69 20.33
N ALA A 170 -16.23 9.85 19.04
CA ALA A 170 -16.89 11.03 18.46
C ALA A 170 -18.40 11.09 18.60
N ASN A 171 -19.08 10.07 19.16
CA ASN A 171 -20.55 10.04 19.38
C ASN A 171 -21.37 10.61 18.21
N GLU A 172 -21.10 10.16 16.97
CA GLU A 172 -21.81 10.57 15.75
C GLU A 172 -21.64 12.06 15.33
N ASP A 173 -20.68 12.80 15.91
CA ASP A 173 -20.35 14.13 15.43
C ASP A 173 -19.73 14.06 14.02
N ARG A 174 -20.61 14.14 13.01
CA ARG A 174 -20.22 14.04 11.58
C ARG A 174 -19.16 15.07 11.19
N ARG A 175 -19.21 16.26 11.75
CA ARG A 175 -18.25 17.32 11.42
C ARG A 175 -16.86 16.98 11.94
N PHE A 176 -16.78 16.56 13.19
CA PHE A 176 -15.53 16.12 13.78
C PHE A 176 -14.96 14.87 13.08
N ILE A 177 -15.80 13.85 12.86
CA ILE A 177 -15.39 12.60 12.20
C ILE A 177 -14.82 12.89 10.80
N ASN A 178 -15.51 13.72 10.01
CA ASN A 178 -14.99 14.09 8.67
C ASN A 178 -13.62 14.76 8.76
N LEU A 179 -13.42 15.73 9.64
CA LEU A 179 -12.15 16.43 9.81
C LEU A 179 -11.04 15.49 10.30
N ALA A 180 -11.35 14.63 11.28
CA ALA A 180 -10.40 13.67 11.83
C ALA A 180 -10.00 12.61 10.80
N CYS A 181 -10.94 12.10 9.98
CA CYS A 181 -10.64 11.15 8.91
C CYS A 181 -9.73 11.79 7.84
N ILE A 182 -10.01 13.03 7.42
CA ILE A 182 -9.12 13.74 6.49
C ILE A 182 -7.71 13.86 7.07
N ASN A 183 -7.61 14.30 8.32
CA ASN A 183 -6.34 14.44 9.02
C ASN A 183 -5.55 13.13 9.10
N ILE A 184 -6.24 12.03 9.41
CA ILE A 184 -5.66 10.69 9.50
C ILE A 184 -5.14 10.23 8.13
N VAL A 185 -5.92 10.41 7.05
CA VAL A 185 -5.52 10.03 5.68
C VAL A 185 -4.26 10.79 5.25
N VAL A 186 -4.26 12.11 5.44
CA VAL A 186 -3.10 12.95 5.10
C VAL A 186 -1.88 12.55 5.94
N ALA A 187 -2.06 12.36 7.24
CA ALA A 187 -0.98 11.97 8.15
C ALA A 187 -0.41 10.58 7.84
N ALA A 188 -1.26 9.59 7.55
CA ALA A 188 -0.83 8.24 7.24
C ALA A 188 -0.05 8.17 5.92
N ASN A 189 -0.53 8.83 4.87
CA ASN A 189 0.18 8.90 3.59
C ASN A 189 1.51 9.66 3.71
N ALA A 190 1.52 10.80 4.41
CA ALA A 190 2.73 11.58 4.64
C ALA A 190 3.75 10.81 5.50
N GLY A 191 3.29 10.08 6.52
CA GLY A 191 4.12 9.21 7.34
C GLY A 191 4.67 8.01 6.56
N GLY A 192 3.87 7.43 5.66
CA GLY A 192 4.30 6.34 4.79
C GLY A 192 5.43 6.74 3.83
N ALA A 193 5.50 7.99 3.41
CA ALA A 193 6.41 8.45 2.37
C ALA A 193 7.91 8.44 2.77
N PHE A 194 8.26 8.43 4.06
CA PHE A 194 9.66 8.46 4.50
C PHE A 194 10.22 7.09 4.94
N SER A 195 9.51 6.00 4.68
CA SER A 195 9.99 4.64 4.97
C SER A 195 9.53 3.64 3.92
N PRO A 196 10.39 2.75 3.44
CA PRO A 196 10.01 1.67 2.53
C PRO A 196 8.95 0.69 3.08
N PHE A 197 8.72 0.69 4.38
CA PHE A 197 7.70 -0.14 5.04
C PHE A 197 6.37 0.61 5.25
N GLY A 198 6.33 1.90 4.98
CA GLY A 198 5.18 2.76 5.24
C GLY A 198 4.20 2.89 4.08
N ASP A 199 4.68 2.75 2.86
CA ASP A 199 3.86 2.77 1.65
C ASP A 199 4.46 1.81 0.61
N ILE A 200 3.60 1.18 -0.18
CA ILE A 200 4.03 0.26 -1.24
C ILE A 200 4.83 0.98 -2.32
N THR A 201 4.53 2.24 -2.57
CA THR A 201 5.28 3.08 -3.53
C THR A 201 6.74 3.27 -3.11
N THR A 202 6.98 3.54 -1.82
CA THR A 202 8.34 3.66 -1.26
C THR A 202 9.07 2.32 -1.28
N LEU A 203 8.35 1.23 -0.99
CA LEU A 203 8.87 -0.13 -1.07
C LEU A 203 9.37 -0.46 -2.48
N MET A 204 8.56 -0.18 -3.50
CA MET A 204 8.91 -0.46 -4.90
C MET A 204 10.16 0.30 -5.35
N VAL A 205 10.29 1.59 -4.99
CA VAL A 205 11.48 2.41 -5.30
C VAL A 205 12.73 1.86 -4.60
N TRP A 206 12.60 1.38 -3.36
CA TRP A 206 13.69 0.73 -2.64
C TRP A 206 14.08 -0.61 -3.24
N GLN A 207 13.12 -1.49 -3.55
CA GLN A 207 13.36 -2.80 -4.18
C GLN A 207 14.01 -2.65 -5.56
N ALA A 208 13.60 -1.65 -6.34
CA ALA A 208 14.22 -1.31 -7.62
C ALA A 208 15.63 -0.71 -7.50
N GLY A 209 16.17 -0.56 -6.28
CA GLY A 209 17.52 -0.02 -6.03
C GLY A 209 17.71 1.45 -6.40
N LYS A 210 16.62 2.19 -6.64
CA LYS A 210 16.70 3.60 -7.08
C LYS A 210 17.08 4.54 -5.91
N VAL A 211 16.71 4.19 -4.67
CA VAL A 211 17.01 4.96 -3.46
C VAL A 211 17.47 4.02 -2.35
N PRO A 212 18.62 4.23 -1.70
CA PRO A 212 19.06 3.48 -0.54
C PRO A 212 18.11 3.71 0.66
N PHE A 213 17.93 2.68 1.50
CA PHE A 213 17.03 2.71 2.65
C PHE A 213 17.16 3.97 3.52
N GLY A 214 18.38 4.32 3.91
CA GLY A 214 18.64 5.47 4.79
C GLY A 214 18.27 6.83 4.19
N GLN A 215 18.22 6.95 2.87
CA GLN A 215 17.91 8.21 2.20
C GLN A 215 16.41 8.55 2.20
N PHE A 216 15.52 7.58 2.42
CA PHE A 216 14.10 7.86 2.59
C PHE A 216 13.82 8.76 3.79
N PHE A 217 14.66 8.74 4.83
CA PHE A 217 14.52 9.64 5.98
C PHE A 217 14.69 11.13 5.62
N ALA A 218 15.29 11.46 4.47
CA ALA A 218 15.32 12.83 3.96
C ALA A 218 13.89 13.38 3.69
N LEU A 219 12.91 12.51 3.51
CA LEU A 219 11.50 12.87 3.33
C LEU A 219 10.75 13.08 4.65
N PHE A 220 11.39 12.88 5.81
CA PHE A 220 10.74 13.07 7.13
C PHE A 220 10.20 14.49 7.31
N ILE A 221 11.03 15.52 7.11
CA ILE A 221 10.60 16.92 7.25
C ILE A 221 9.59 17.32 6.15
N PRO A 222 9.82 17.04 4.86
CA PRO A 222 8.82 17.26 3.83
C PRO A 222 7.46 16.60 4.15
N GLY A 223 7.45 15.32 4.54
CA GLY A 223 6.24 14.61 4.94
C GLY A 223 5.56 15.21 6.16
N LEU A 224 6.34 15.60 7.18
CA LEU A 224 5.81 16.26 8.37
C LEU A 224 5.11 17.58 8.03
N LEU A 225 5.67 18.40 7.15
CA LEU A 225 5.07 19.64 6.69
C LEU A 225 3.80 19.39 5.88
N ASN A 226 3.79 18.36 5.04
CA ASN A 226 2.59 17.94 4.31
C ASN A 226 1.42 17.64 5.25
N PHE A 227 1.69 16.98 6.37
CA PHE A 227 0.69 16.67 7.40
C PHE A 227 0.31 17.91 8.24
N LEU A 228 1.29 18.63 8.77
CA LEU A 228 1.06 19.68 9.76
C LEU A 228 0.27 20.87 9.20
N ILE A 229 0.51 21.28 7.96
CA ILE A 229 -0.12 22.46 7.37
C ILE A 229 -1.64 22.32 7.28
N PRO A 230 -2.21 21.28 6.63
CA PRO A 230 -3.65 21.09 6.61
C PRO A 230 -4.20 20.78 8.01
N ALA A 231 -3.46 20.05 8.86
CA ALA A 231 -3.87 19.77 10.23
C ALA A 231 -4.05 21.05 11.06
N LEU A 232 -3.12 22.01 10.96
CA LEU A 232 -3.22 23.31 11.64
C LEU A 232 -4.49 24.04 11.22
N LEU A 233 -4.75 24.17 9.91
CA LEU A 233 -5.93 24.84 9.38
C LEU A 233 -7.22 24.14 9.83
N MET A 234 -7.29 22.81 9.74
CA MET A 234 -8.45 22.02 10.16
C MET A 234 -8.69 22.10 11.66
N SER A 235 -7.61 22.14 12.47
CA SER A 235 -7.71 22.16 13.93
C SER A 235 -8.43 23.39 14.47
N LEU A 236 -8.44 24.51 13.73
CA LEU A 236 -9.18 25.74 14.10
C LEU A 236 -10.68 25.52 14.12
N MET A 237 -11.17 24.55 13.32
CA MET A 237 -12.60 24.23 13.21
C MET A 237 -13.03 23.04 14.07
N VAL A 238 -12.10 22.39 14.77
CA VAL A 238 -12.39 21.26 15.67
C VAL A 238 -12.93 21.75 17.00
N PRO A 239 -14.07 21.19 17.49
CA PRO A 239 -14.62 21.52 18.81
C PRO A 239 -13.65 21.19 19.95
N ARG A 240 -13.76 21.91 21.09
CA ARG A 240 -12.89 21.71 22.26
C ARG A 240 -13.55 20.91 23.38
N HIS A 241 -14.81 20.52 23.24
CA HIS A 241 -15.48 19.75 24.28
C HIS A 241 -14.92 18.32 24.40
N ALA A 242 -14.98 17.75 25.59
CA ALA A 242 -14.62 16.38 25.84
C ALA A 242 -15.84 15.47 25.62
N PRO A 243 -15.70 14.37 24.87
CA PRO A 243 -16.75 13.37 24.72
C PRO A 243 -16.93 12.55 26.01
N ARG A 244 -17.99 11.74 26.09
CA ARG A 244 -18.17 10.79 27.21
C ARG A 244 -17.06 9.75 27.18
N VAL A 245 -16.46 9.51 28.34
CA VAL A 245 -15.47 8.45 28.53
C VAL A 245 -16.17 7.11 28.48
N LEU A 246 -15.70 6.20 27.63
CA LEU A 246 -16.11 4.80 27.62
C LEU A 246 -15.06 3.99 28.39
N ASP A 247 -15.50 3.21 29.37
CA ASP A 247 -14.62 2.34 30.14
C ASP A 247 -14.43 1.00 29.40
N GLU A 248 -13.49 0.97 28.49
CA GLU A 248 -13.12 -0.24 27.73
C GLU A 248 -11.77 -0.75 28.27
N GLU A 249 -11.77 -1.89 28.96
CA GLU A 249 -10.54 -2.57 29.38
C GLU A 249 -10.14 -3.64 28.37
N VAL A 250 -9.03 -3.40 27.67
CA VAL A 250 -8.38 -4.38 26.80
C VAL A 250 -7.00 -4.70 27.33
N THR A 251 -6.79 -5.96 27.71
CA THR A 251 -5.48 -6.46 28.11
C THR A 251 -4.75 -7.08 26.92
N LEU A 252 -3.47 -6.75 26.79
CA LEU A 252 -2.60 -7.34 25.78
C LEU A 252 -2.52 -8.86 25.95
N ARG A 253 -2.69 -9.59 24.87
CA ARG A 253 -2.44 -11.04 24.89
C ARG A 253 -0.95 -11.34 24.95
N ARG A 254 -0.62 -12.48 25.58
CA ARG A 254 0.76 -12.96 25.71
C ARG A 254 1.51 -12.95 24.37
N GLY A 255 2.73 -12.41 24.36
CA GLY A 255 3.60 -12.35 23.18
C GLY A 255 3.42 -11.12 22.28
N ALA A 256 2.51 -10.18 22.60
CA ALA A 256 2.29 -8.99 21.79
C ALA A 256 3.59 -8.16 21.59
N ALA A 257 4.29 -7.82 22.67
CA ALA A 257 5.54 -7.07 22.59
C ALA A 257 6.65 -7.84 21.84
N THR A 258 6.72 -9.17 22.03
CA THR A 258 7.69 -10.02 21.35
C THR A 258 7.44 -10.02 19.82
N ILE A 259 6.18 -10.06 19.36
CA ILE A 259 5.87 -9.99 17.93
C ILE A 259 6.29 -8.65 17.33
N VAL A 260 6.09 -7.54 18.03
CA VAL A 260 6.60 -6.22 17.60
C VAL A 260 8.13 -6.24 17.49
N LEU A 261 8.83 -6.77 18.49
CA LEU A 261 10.30 -6.88 18.46
C LEU A 261 10.76 -7.78 17.29
N LEU A 262 10.10 -8.91 17.05
CA LEU A 262 10.41 -9.80 15.92
C LEU A 262 10.16 -9.11 14.58
N PHE A 263 9.15 -8.26 14.49
CA PHE A 263 8.90 -7.49 13.27
C PHE A 263 10.02 -6.46 13.03
N LEU A 264 10.43 -5.72 14.06
CA LEU A 264 11.58 -4.80 13.96
C LEU A 264 12.86 -5.54 13.59
N LEU A 265 13.09 -6.74 14.17
CA LEU A 265 14.20 -7.60 13.79
C LEU A 265 14.11 -8.06 12.33
N THR A 266 12.91 -8.39 11.85
CA THR A 266 12.66 -8.75 10.45
C THR A 266 13.00 -7.60 9.52
N ILE A 267 12.55 -6.38 9.84
CA ILE A 267 12.91 -5.16 9.11
C ILE A 267 14.44 -4.98 9.08
N GLY A 268 15.09 -5.09 10.23
CA GLY A 268 16.55 -5.02 10.33
C GLY A 268 17.27 -6.08 9.50
N THR A 269 16.74 -7.30 9.46
CA THR A 269 17.28 -8.40 8.63
C THR A 269 17.12 -8.09 7.14
N ALA A 270 15.95 -7.60 6.71
CA ALA A 270 15.71 -7.23 5.32
C ALA A 270 16.64 -6.10 4.84
N VAL A 271 16.78 -5.06 5.67
CA VAL A 271 17.70 -3.94 5.39
C VAL A 271 19.16 -4.42 5.36
N ALA A 272 19.57 -5.27 6.30
CA ALA A 272 20.94 -5.81 6.34
C ALA A 272 21.25 -6.69 5.12
N CYS A 273 20.33 -7.58 4.72
CA CYS A 273 20.48 -8.38 3.51
C CYS A 273 20.63 -7.52 2.25
N HIS A 274 19.82 -6.48 2.14
CA HIS A 274 19.89 -5.59 0.99
C HIS A 274 21.15 -4.73 0.99
N HIS A 275 21.50 -4.14 2.13
CA HIS A 275 22.62 -3.19 2.23
C HIS A 275 23.99 -3.87 2.15
N PHE A 276 24.19 -4.97 2.90
CA PHE A 276 25.51 -5.62 3.03
C PHE A 276 25.73 -6.74 2.03
N LEU A 277 24.67 -7.44 1.64
CA LEU A 277 24.76 -8.63 0.80
C LEU A 277 24.28 -8.39 -0.64
N GLN A 278 23.73 -7.22 -0.94
CA GLN A 278 23.15 -6.88 -2.25
C GLN A 278 22.07 -7.89 -2.70
N LEU A 279 21.38 -8.52 -1.72
CA LEU A 279 20.31 -9.47 -1.98
C LEU A 279 18.94 -8.79 -1.88
N PRO A 280 17.91 -9.27 -2.61
CA PRO A 280 16.57 -8.69 -2.53
C PRO A 280 16.06 -8.67 -1.07
N PRO A 281 15.39 -7.58 -0.64
CA PRO A 281 14.87 -7.44 0.73
C PRO A 281 13.89 -8.55 1.13
N VAL A 282 13.23 -9.17 0.17
CA VAL A 282 12.30 -10.28 0.37
C VAL A 282 12.93 -11.46 1.10
N LEU A 283 14.24 -11.72 0.90
CA LEU A 283 14.96 -12.78 1.63
C LEU A 283 14.91 -12.54 3.13
N GLY A 284 15.21 -11.32 3.58
CA GLY A 284 15.17 -10.96 4.99
C GLY A 284 13.76 -11.00 5.56
N MET A 285 12.75 -10.60 4.78
CA MET A 285 11.34 -10.70 5.17
C MET A 285 10.91 -12.17 5.35
N MET A 286 11.22 -13.06 4.41
CA MET A 286 10.91 -14.49 4.52
C MET A 286 11.64 -15.16 5.69
N THR A 287 12.88 -14.76 5.96
CA THR A 287 13.60 -15.19 7.18
C THR A 287 12.85 -14.73 8.43
N GLY A 288 12.35 -13.51 8.44
CA GLY A 288 11.52 -12.97 9.51
C GLY A 288 10.21 -13.72 9.70
N LEU A 289 9.58 -14.19 8.64
CA LEU A 289 8.42 -15.09 8.76
C LEU A 289 8.80 -16.37 9.52
N GLY A 290 10.01 -16.89 9.28
CA GLY A 290 10.57 -18.01 10.05
C GLY A 290 10.66 -17.68 11.54
N TYR A 291 11.13 -16.49 11.91
CA TYR A 291 11.17 -16.06 13.34
C TYR A 291 9.77 -16.11 13.96
N LEU A 292 8.76 -15.60 13.26
CA LEU A 292 7.37 -15.61 13.74
C LEU A 292 6.83 -17.04 13.86
N GLN A 293 7.17 -17.95 12.94
CA GLN A 293 6.77 -19.36 13.00
C GLN A 293 7.38 -20.07 14.21
N PHE A 294 8.68 -19.89 14.46
CA PHE A 294 9.34 -20.44 15.66
C PHE A 294 8.74 -19.89 16.95
N PHE A 295 8.46 -18.59 17.00
CA PHE A 295 7.80 -17.99 18.15
C PHE A 295 6.36 -18.50 18.33
N GLY A 296 5.62 -18.68 17.24
CA GLY A 296 4.30 -19.31 17.26
C GLY A 296 4.31 -20.73 17.80
N PHE A 297 5.33 -21.53 17.42
CA PHE A 297 5.55 -22.87 17.99
C PHE A 297 5.82 -22.78 19.49
N TYR A 298 6.71 -21.88 19.93
CA TYR A 298 6.98 -21.66 21.34
C TYR A 298 5.72 -21.29 22.14
N LEU A 299 4.91 -20.37 21.63
CA LEU A 299 3.64 -19.96 22.26
C LEU A 299 2.70 -21.16 22.40
N ARG A 300 2.52 -21.98 21.36
CA ARG A 300 1.66 -23.17 21.40
C ARG A 300 2.15 -24.21 22.40
N LYS A 301 3.44 -24.51 22.39
CA LYS A 301 4.05 -25.52 23.27
C LYS A 301 3.95 -25.14 24.76
N THR A 302 4.06 -23.85 25.09
CA THR A 302 4.04 -23.37 26.46
C THR A 302 2.65 -22.95 26.95
N GLN A 303 1.66 -22.87 26.07
CA GLN A 303 0.30 -22.43 26.40
C GLN A 303 -0.39 -23.32 27.44
N PRO A 304 -0.36 -24.68 27.39
CA PRO A 304 -1.03 -25.52 28.41
C PRO A 304 -0.52 -25.26 29.81
N GLY A 305 0.80 -25.09 29.98
CA GLY A 305 1.40 -24.82 31.29
C GLY A 305 1.03 -23.44 31.86
N VAL A 306 0.90 -22.42 30.99
CA VAL A 306 0.46 -21.08 31.40
C VAL A 306 -1.02 -21.11 31.79
N LEU A 307 -1.88 -21.74 30.96
CA LEU A 307 -3.30 -21.86 31.27
C LEU A 307 -3.55 -22.61 32.58
N ALA A 308 -2.79 -23.67 32.86
CA ALA A 308 -2.90 -24.40 34.14
C ALA A 308 -2.53 -23.52 35.34
N ARG A 309 -1.49 -22.67 35.21
CA ARG A 309 -1.08 -21.75 36.28
C ARG A 309 -2.11 -20.62 36.50
N GLU A 310 -2.60 -20.02 35.42
CA GLU A 310 -3.63 -18.97 35.49
C GLU A 310 -4.93 -19.51 36.04
N ARG A 311 -5.34 -20.71 35.65
CA ARG A 311 -6.51 -21.40 36.18
C ARG A 311 -6.38 -21.61 37.69
N ALA A 312 -5.27 -22.17 38.14
CA ALA A 312 -5.02 -22.39 39.58
C ALA A 312 -4.98 -21.06 40.35
N LEU A 313 -4.52 -19.97 39.78
CA LEU A 313 -4.53 -18.64 40.38
C LEU A 313 -5.96 -18.12 40.53
N TYR A 314 -6.77 -18.17 39.44
CA TYR A 314 -8.14 -17.65 39.46
C TYR A 314 -9.09 -18.50 40.32
N GLU A 315 -8.90 -19.81 40.38
CA GLU A 315 -9.60 -20.69 41.34
C GLU A 315 -9.27 -20.30 42.77
N ARG A 316 -8.01 -19.94 43.10
CA ARG A 316 -7.61 -19.48 44.45
C ARG A 316 -8.15 -18.10 44.80
N THR A 317 -8.29 -17.20 43.83
CA THR A 317 -8.77 -15.82 44.03
C THR A 317 -10.30 -15.70 43.91
N GLY A 318 -11.01 -16.76 43.50
CA GLY A 318 -12.44 -16.76 43.28
C GLY A 318 -12.90 -15.90 42.11
N ASP A 319 -12.03 -15.61 41.14
CA ASP A 319 -12.35 -14.76 39.97
C ASP A 319 -12.96 -15.58 38.84
N GLU A 320 -14.29 -15.91 39.01
CA GLU A 320 -15.04 -16.70 38.04
C GLU A 320 -15.07 -16.06 36.63
N ALA A 321 -15.12 -14.72 36.54
CA ALA A 321 -15.19 -14.01 35.27
C ALA A 321 -13.91 -14.22 34.43
N ARG A 322 -12.73 -14.25 35.08
CA ARG A 322 -11.46 -14.55 34.41
C ARG A 322 -11.30 -16.03 34.11
N LEU A 323 -11.82 -16.92 34.99
CA LEU A 323 -11.87 -18.36 34.75
C LEU A 323 -12.61 -18.73 33.46
N LEU A 324 -13.82 -18.14 33.26
CA LEU A 324 -14.59 -18.31 32.04
C LEU A 324 -13.87 -17.83 30.78
N ARG A 325 -13.12 -16.73 30.86
CA ARG A 325 -12.32 -16.20 29.74
C ARG A 325 -11.16 -17.12 29.34
N LEU A 326 -10.59 -17.91 30.26
CA LEU A 326 -9.52 -18.85 29.92
C LEU A 326 -9.97 -19.94 28.94
N GLY A 327 -11.23 -20.35 28.97
CA GLY A 327 -11.79 -21.36 28.06
C GLY A 327 -11.91 -20.90 26.60
N SER A 328 -11.83 -19.60 26.33
CA SER A 328 -11.95 -19.01 24.97
C SER A 328 -10.62 -18.69 24.28
N ILE A 329 -9.48 -19.05 24.87
CA ILE A 329 -8.16 -18.72 24.34
C ILE A 329 -7.82 -19.65 23.16
N VAL A 330 -7.88 -19.09 21.95
CA VAL A 330 -7.46 -19.78 20.72
C VAL A 330 -5.93 -19.81 20.62
N PRO A 331 -5.32 -20.99 20.34
CA PRO A 331 -3.89 -21.09 20.13
C PRO A 331 -3.42 -20.17 18.99
N PHE A 332 -2.23 -19.59 19.15
CA PHE A 332 -1.64 -18.77 18.10
C PHE A 332 -1.19 -19.66 16.93
N ASP A 333 -1.71 -19.36 15.74
CA ASP A 333 -1.34 -20.03 14.51
C ASP A 333 -0.97 -19.01 13.42
N VAL A 334 0.27 -19.11 12.93
CA VAL A 334 0.82 -18.22 11.91
C VAL A 334 0.11 -18.40 10.57
N PHE A 335 -0.26 -19.64 10.21
CA PHE A 335 -0.95 -19.88 8.95
C PHE A 335 -2.32 -19.21 8.88
N ASN A 336 -3.04 -19.13 10.01
CA ASN A 336 -4.27 -18.36 10.10
C ASN A 336 -4.03 -16.85 9.91
N LYS A 337 -2.84 -16.33 10.24
CA LYS A 337 -2.48 -14.93 10.01
C LYS A 337 -2.13 -14.67 8.55
N ILE A 338 -1.44 -15.61 7.90
CA ILE A 338 -1.19 -15.62 6.45
C ILE A 338 -2.52 -15.67 5.68
N ALA A 339 -3.44 -16.55 6.08
CA ALA A 339 -4.75 -16.67 5.44
C ALA A 339 -5.60 -15.39 5.52
N LYS A 340 -5.39 -14.55 6.56
CA LYS A 340 -6.05 -13.25 6.75
C LYS A 340 -5.38 -12.09 5.99
N ALA A 341 -4.32 -12.34 5.22
CA ALA A 341 -3.72 -11.32 4.37
C ALA A 341 -4.77 -10.74 3.40
N GLU A 342 -4.58 -9.51 2.98
CA GLU A 342 -5.47 -8.83 2.04
C GLU A 342 -5.24 -9.36 0.61
N TRP A 343 -5.74 -10.56 0.34
CA TRP A 343 -5.56 -11.24 -0.96
C TRP A 343 -6.07 -10.43 -2.13
N ASP A 344 -7.16 -9.67 -1.98
CA ASP A 344 -7.66 -8.81 -3.03
C ASP A 344 -6.64 -7.74 -3.42
N THR A 345 -5.97 -7.15 -2.45
CA THR A 345 -4.90 -6.19 -2.65
C THR A 345 -3.68 -6.82 -3.34
N LEU A 346 -3.24 -8.00 -2.89
CA LEU A 346 -2.13 -8.72 -3.52
C LEU A 346 -2.44 -9.09 -4.98
N LEU A 347 -3.65 -9.59 -5.27
CA LEU A 347 -4.09 -9.92 -6.61
C LEU A 347 -4.28 -8.67 -7.49
N PHE A 348 -4.72 -7.56 -6.92
CA PHE A 348 -4.76 -6.27 -7.62
C PHE A 348 -3.37 -5.85 -8.08
N PHE A 349 -2.35 -5.99 -7.24
CA PHE A 349 -0.96 -5.70 -7.62
C PHE A 349 -0.46 -6.61 -8.73
N TYR A 350 -0.79 -7.91 -8.68
CA TYR A 350 -0.48 -8.79 -9.80
C TYR A 350 -1.05 -8.24 -11.12
N GLY A 351 -2.34 -7.93 -11.12
CA GLY A 351 -3.00 -7.43 -12.32
C GLY A 351 -2.39 -6.13 -12.83
N VAL A 352 -2.07 -5.18 -11.93
CA VAL A 352 -1.44 -3.90 -12.29
C VAL A 352 -0.04 -4.11 -12.85
N VAL A 353 0.84 -4.84 -12.13
CA VAL A 353 2.22 -5.13 -12.56
C VAL A 353 2.23 -5.80 -13.93
N MET A 354 1.36 -6.80 -14.13
CA MET A 354 1.30 -7.51 -15.40
C MET A 354 0.71 -6.65 -16.54
N CYS A 355 -0.30 -5.82 -16.28
CA CYS A 355 -0.86 -4.91 -17.29
C CYS A 355 0.15 -3.84 -17.71
N VAL A 356 0.73 -3.13 -16.73
CA VAL A 356 1.71 -2.05 -16.99
C VAL A 356 2.99 -2.62 -17.60
N GLY A 357 3.47 -3.76 -17.10
CA GLY A 357 4.60 -4.49 -17.68
C GLY A 357 4.36 -4.91 -19.13
N GLY A 358 3.15 -5.39 -19.45
CA GLY A 358 2.76 -5.69 -20.84
C GLY A 358 2.75 -4.45 -21.74
N LEU A 359 2.21 -3.32 -21.25
CA LEU A 359 2.25 -2.03 -21.97
C LEU A 359 3.69 -1.50 -22.11
N SER A 360 4.52 -1.68 -21.09
CA SER A 360 5.96 -1.37 -21.16
C SER A 360 6.65 -2.20 -22.25
N PHE A 361 6.39 -3.51 -22.26
CA PHE A 361 6.96 -4.42 -23.26
C PHE A 361 6.54 -4.10 -24.71
N MET A 362 5.33 -3.52 -24.89
CA MET A 362 4.86 -3.00 -26.20
C MET A 362 5.47 -1.65 -26.57
N GLY A 363 6.19 -0.95 -25.67
CA GLY A 363 6.85 0.33 -25.90
C GLY A 363 6.04 1.58 -25.48
N TYR A 364 4.85 1.43 -24.88
CA TYR A 364 4.03 2.58 -24.44
C TYR A 364 4.69 3.39 -23.34
N LEU A 365 5.37 2.75 -22.40
CA LEU A 365 6.03 3.47 -21.31
C LEU A 365 7.30 4.19 -21.76
N ALA A 366 8.00 3.67 -22.74
CA ALA A 366 9.11 4.39 -23.37
C ALA A 366 8.61 5.68 -24.06
N LEU A 367 7.48 5.60 -24.78
CA LEU A 367 6.83 6.77 -25.36
C LEU A 367 6.39 7.78 -24.29
N ALA A 368 5.74 7.31 -23.23
CA ALA A 368 5.32 8.15 -22.11
C ALA A 368 6.53 8.80 -21.40
N SER A 369 7.62 8.07 -21.22
CA SER A 369 8.87 8.59 -20.67
C SER A 369 9.43 9.73 -21.51
N GLN A 370 9.48 9.55 -22.82
CA GLN A 370 9.92 10.61 -23.74
C GLN A 370 9.04 11.86 -23.62
N LEU A 371 7.72 11.71 -23.53
CA LEU A 371 6.80 12.85 -23.44
C LEU A 371 6.88 13.57 -22.10
N LEU A 372 7.02 12.84 -20.98
CA LEU A 372 6.98 13.40 -19.63
C LEU A 372 8.33 13.92 -19.15
N TYR A 373 9.43 13.23 -19.53
CA TYR A 373 10.77 13.51 -18.99
C TYR A 373 11.71 14.17 -20.02
N GLN A 374 11.20 14.69 -21.16
CA GLN A 374 12.00 15.51 -22.09
C GLN A 374 12.43 16.86 -21.50
N GLY A 375 11.66 17.36 -20.51
CA GLY A 375 11.91 18.63 -19.83
C GLY A 375 12.55 18.45 -18.45
N ASP A 376 12.19 19.35 -17.53
CA ASP A 376 12.61 19.26 -16.13
C ASP A 376 11.91 18.09 -15.41
N PRO A 377 12.64 17.09 -14.91
CA PRO A 377 12.08 15.98 -14.16
C PRO A 377 11.25 16.43 -12.93
N THR A 378 11.55 17.59 -12.35
CA THR A 378 10.81 18.15 -11.23
C THR A 378 9.35 18.40 -11.60
N GLN A 379 9.11 19.02 -12.77
CA GLN A 379 7.76 19.27 -13.24
C GLN A 379 7.01 17.97 -13.53
N ALA A 380 7.66 17.00 -14.18
CA ALA A 380 7.09 15.69 -14.44
C ALA A 380 6.68 15.00 -13.12
N ASN A 381 7.55 14.97 -12.13
CA ASN A 381 7.31 14.35 -10.83
C ASN A 381 6.17 15.01 -10.05
N VAL A 382 6.03 16.33 -10.12
CA VAL A 382 4.90 17.07 -9.51
C VAL A 382 3.58 16.73 -10.22
N VAL A 383 3.57 16.68 -11.56
CA VAL A 383 2.36 16.33 -12.33
C VAL A 383 1.96 14.87 -12.07
N ILE A 384 2.92 13.95 -12.00
CA ILE A 384 2.69 12.54 -11.67
C ILE A 384 2.07 12.42 -10.26
N GLY A 385 2.56 13.19 -9.29
CA GLY A 385 1.96 13.24 -7.96
C GLY A 385 0.51 13.78 -7.96
N LEU A 386 0.20 14.77 -8.81
CA LEU A 386 -1.19 15.21 -8.97
C LEU A 386 -2.06 14.14 -9.63
N LEU A 387 -1.55 13.39 -10.59
CA LEU A 387 -2.23 12.24 -11.19
C LEU A 387 -2.54 11.16 -10.13
N SER A 388 -1.66 10.95 -9.17
CA SER A 388 -1.86 10.02 -8.05
C SER A 388 -3.05 10.38 -7.15
N SER A 389 -3.58 11.60 -7.24
CA SER A 389 -4.83 11.96 -6.54
C SER A 389 -6.09 11.33 -7.13
N VAL A 390 -6.05 10.96 -8.40
CA VAL A 390 -7.17 10.36 -9.15
C VAL A 390 -6.94 8.87 -9.39
N ILE A 391 -5.70 8.53 -9.73
CA ILE A 391 -5.24 7.16 -9.97
C ILE A 391 -4.50 6.70 -8.70
N ASP A 392 -4.80 5.50 -8.20
CA ASP A 392 -4.09 4.92 -7.04
C ASP A 392 -2.56 5.08 -7.21
N ASN A 393 -1.87 5.44 -6.13
CA ASN A 393 -0.43 5.74 -6.13
C ASN A 393 0.44 4.59 -6.65
N ILE A 394 0.04 3.34 -6.44
CA ILE A 394 0.83 2.15 -6.78
C ILE A 394 0.99 1.96 -8.30
N PRO A 395 -0.07 1.93 -9.13
CA PRO A 395 0.06 1.89 -10.58
C PRO A 395 0.88 3.03 -11.15
N VAL A 396 0.72 4.23 -10.58
CA VAL A 396 1.46 5.42 -11.01
C VAL A 396 2.95 5.23 -10.75
N MET A 397 3.35 4.80 -9.56
CA MET A 397 4.76 4.56 -9.22
C MET A 397 5.35 3.40 -10.05
N PHE A 398 4.59 2.31 -10.25
CA PHE A 398 5.06 1.20 -11.07
C PHE A 398 5.29 1.64 -12.53
N ALA A 399 4.41 2.48 -13.08
CA ALA A 399 4.62 3.05 -14.40
C ALA A 399 5.90 3.89 -14.48
N VAL A 400 6.17 4.75 -13.48
CA VAL A 400 7.40 5.54 -13.42
C VAL A 400 8.63 4.66 -13.35
N LEU A 401 8.63 3.62 -12.52
CA LEU A 401 9.74 2.67 -12.43
C LEU A 401 9.97 1.95 -13.75
N SER A 402 8.90 1.51 -14.43
CA SER A 402 8.97 0.84 -15.74
C SER A 402 9.35 1.79 -16.89
N MET A 403 9.21 3.11 -16.73
CA MET A 403 9.74 4.10 -17.69
C MET A 403 11.25 4.27 -17.59
N GLU A 404 11.87 3.86 -16.49
CA GLU A 404 13.30 3.98 -16.18
C GLU A 404 13.91 5.37 -16.50
N PRO A 405 13.29 6.47 -16.08
CA PRO A 405 13.84 7.80 -16.36
C PRO A 405 15.20 7.99 -15.67
N GLN A 406 16.12 8.64 -16.38
CA GLN A 406 17.42 8.99 -15.80
C GLN A 406 17.25 10.18 -14.84
N MET A 407 17.22 9.88 -13.56
CA MET A 407 16.95 10.86 -12.49
C MET A 407 17.99 10.74 -11.36
N SER A 408 18.31 11.89 -10.75
CA SER A 408 19.08 11.92 -9.50
C SER A 408 18.30 11.26 -8.35
N THR A 409 19.00 10.95 -7.25
CA THR A 409 18.33 10.43 -6.04
C THR A 409 17.31 11.41 -5.46
N GLY A 410 17.58 12.71 -5.54
CA GLY A 410 16.64 13.76 -5.14
C GLY A 410 15.36 13.72 -5.95
N GLN A 411 15.44 13.48 -7.26
CA GLN A 411 14.28 13.34 -8.13
C GLN A 411 13.49 12.04 -7.85
N TRP A 412 14.17 10.92 -7.57
CA TRP A 412 13.50 9.68 -7.14
C TRP A 412 12.78 9.84 -5.80
N LEU A 413 13.40 10.55 -4.87
CA LEU A 413 12.73 10.90 -3.61
C LEU A 413 11.55 11.86 -3.83
N LEU A 414 11.68 12.81 -4.78
CA LEU A 414 10.60 13.72 -5.13
C LEU A 414 9.39 12.97 -5.67
N VAL A 415 9.56 12.10 -6.66
CA VAL A 415 8.43 11.34 -7.21
C VAL A 415 7.82 10.39 -6.16
N THR A 416 8.64 9.83 -5.27
CA THR A 416 8.15 9.02 -4.14
C THR A 416 7.30 9.86 -3.20
N LEU A 417 7.76 11.05 -2.81
CA LEU A 417 7.00 11.99 -1.99
C LEU A 417 5.69 12.37 -2.68
N THR A 418 5.78 12.88 -3.92
CA THR A 418 4.62 13.44 -4.63
C THR A 418 3.54 12.40 -4.92
N THR A 419 3.90 11.16 -5.27
CA THR A 419 2.93 10.07 -5.47
C THR A 419 2.30 9.62 -4.16
N GLY A 420 3.09 9.44 -3.10
CA GLY A 420 2.59 9.02 -1.78
C GLY A 420 1.65 10.06 -1.17
N VAL A 421 2.09 11.32 -1.05
CA VAL A 421 1.24 12.37 -0.46
C VAL A 421 0.17 12.88 -1.42
N GLY A 422 0.40 12.80 -2.74
CA GLY A 422 -0.56 13.16 -3.77
C GLY A 422 -1.86 12.36 -3.68
N GLY A 423 -1.77 11.09 -3.32
CA GLY A 423 -2.93 10.25 -3.05
C GLY A 423 -3.88 10.78 -1.98
N SER A 424 -3.43 11.68 -1.10
CA SER A 424 -4.26 12.30 -0.09
C SER A 424 -4.94 13.61 -0.53
N LEU A 425 -4.67 14.13 -1.73
CA LEU A 425 -5.34 15.33 -2.26
C LEU A 425 -6.85 15.08 -2.44
N LEU A 426 -7.21 13.90 -2.91
CA LEU A 426 -8.60 13.43 -3.00
C LEU A 426 -8.75 12.15 -2.19
N SER A 427 -9.94 11.91 -1.62
CA SER A 427 -10.20 10.72 -0.81
C SER A 427 -10.12 9.40 -1.59
N ILE A 428 -10.22 9.45 -2.93
CA ILE A 428 -10.15 8.28 -3.82
C ILE A 428 -8.73 7.97 -4.30
N GLY A 429 -7.77 8.88 -4.11
CA GLY A 429 -6.41 8.75 -4.62
C GLY A 429 -5.51 7.81 -3.81
N SER A 430 -5.95 7.33 -2.65
CA SER A 430 -5.21 6.36 -1.85
C SER A 430 -6.13 5.30 -1.23
N ALA A 431 -5.60 4.10 -1.04
CA ALA A 431 -6.29 3.01 -0.38
C ALA A 431 -6.81 3.41 1.02
N ALA A 432 -6.04 4.21 1.77
CA ALA A 432 -6.42 4.73 3.08
C ALA A 432 -7.69 5.61 3.00
N GLY A 433 -7.78 6.51 2.02
CA GLY A 433 -8.93 7.38 1.84
C GLY A 433 -10.22 6.61 1.52
N VAL A 434 -10.13 5.69 0.55
CA VAL A 434 -11.25 4.81 0.16
C VAL A 434 -11.73 3.96 1.33
N ALA A 435 -10.81 3.31 2.03
CA ALA A 435 -11.15 2.46 3.18
C ALA A 435 -11.84 3.24 4.32
N LEU A 436 -11.39 4.46 4.60
CA LEU A 436 -12.04 5.29 5.62
C LEU A 436 -13.45 5.73 5.20
N MET A 437 -13.70 6.01 3.91
CA MET A 437 -15.07 6.26 3.42
C MET A 437 -15.98 5.05 3.64
N GLY A 438 -15.46 3.84 3.41
CA GLY A 438 -16.17 2.59 3.68
C GLY A 438 -16.44 2.36 5.18
N GLN A 439 -15.48 2.68 6.06
CA GLN A 439 -15.58 2.46 7.50
C GLN A 439 -16.47 3.52 8.19
N ALA A 440 -16.31 4.80 7.85
CA ALA A 440 -17.05 5.93 8.42
C ALA A 440 -18.26 6.32 7.54
N ARG A 441 -19.06 5.34 7.13
CA ARG A 441 -20.16 5.47 6.17
C ARG A 441 -21.03 6.70 6.40
N GLY A 442 -21.09 7.58 5.40
CA GLY A 442 -21.90 8.80 5.40
C GLY A 442 -21.40 9.93 6.32
N MET A 443 -20.37 9.69 7.14
CA MET A 443 -19.74 10.68 8.03
C MET A 443 -18.45 11.26 7.42
N TYR A 444 -17.66 10.44 6.73
CA TYR A 444 -16.56 10.86 5.89
C TYR A 444 -16.93 10.62 4.42
N THR A 445 -16.89 11.66 3.60
CA THR A 445 -17.37 11.63 2.22
C THR A 445 -16.39 12.33 1.28
N PHE A 446 -16.44 11.97 -0.02
CA PHE A 446 -15.65 12.61 -1.06
C PHE A 446 -15.82 14.14 -1.08
N LEU A 447 -17.06 14.64 -1.05
CA LEU A 447 -17.34 16.08 -1.04
C LEU A 447 -16.86 16.76 0.26
N GLY A 448 -16.91 16.05 1.38
CA GLY A 448 -16.38 16.51 2.65
C GLY A 448 -14.86 16.69 2.60
N HIS A 449 -14.16 15.76 1.98
CA HIS A 449 -12.73 15.82 1.75
C HIS A 449 -12.35 16.94 0.76
N LEU A 450 -13.06 17.03 -0.36
CA LEU A 450 -12.83 18.00 -1.42
C LEU A 450 -12.88 19.45 -0.93
N LYS A 451 -13.69 19.77 0.08
CA LYS A 451 -13.73 21.09 0.70
C LYS A 451 -12.39 21.51 1.32
N TRP A 452 -11.57 20.53 1.72
CA TRP A 452 -10.25 20.76 2.32
C TRP A 452 -9.10 20.63 1.33
N LEU A 453 -9.40 20.35 0.05
CA LEU A 453 -8.40 20.28 -1.01
C LEU A 453 -7.44 21.48 -1.04
N PRO A 454 -7.87 22.75 -0.87
CA PRO A 454 -6.93 23.88 -0.89
C PRO A 454 -5.90 23.80 0.25
N ALA A 455 -6.30 23.36 1.45
CA ALA A 455 -5.39 23.22 2.59
C ALA A 455 -4.42 22.05 2.39
N ILE A 456 -4.90 20.93 1.85
CA ILE A 456 -4.08 19.74 1.57
C ILE A 456 -3.10 20.05 0.42
N LEU A 457 -3.56 20.75 -0.63
CA LEU A 457 -2.73 21.20 -1.74
C LEU A 457 -1.63 22.18 -1.26
N LEU A 458 -1.94 23.07 -0.31
CA LEU A 458 -0.93 23.93 0.30
C LEU A 458 0.14 23.09 1.01
N GLY A 459 -0.25 22.08 1.79
CA GLY A 459 0.66 21.12 2.43
C GLY A 459 1.52 20.39 1.40
N TYR A 460 0.92 19.92 0.30
CA TYR A 460 1.59 19.27 -0.82
C TYR A 460 2.66 20.18 -1.43
N MET A 461 2.33 21.42 -1.79
CA MET A 461 3.27 22.36 -2.40
C MET A 461 4.41 22.73 -1.45
N VAL A 462 4.12 22.94 -0.17
CA VAL A 462 5.17 23.27 0.83
C VAL A 462 6.08 22.07 1.07
N SER A 463 5.56 20.84 1.05
CA SER A 463 6.38 19.63 1.20
C SER A 463 7.35 19.46 0.03
N ILE A 464 6.92 19.75 -1.19
CA ILE A 464 7.78 19.77 -2.38
C ILE A 464 8.86 20.85 -2.24
N GLY A 465 8.48 22.08 -1.92
CA GLY A 465 9.43 23.19 -1.71
C GLY A 465 10.46 22.86 -0.62
N ALA A 466 10.02 22.27 0.49
CA ALA A 466 10.90 21.84 1.57
C ALA A 466 11.87 20.75 1.12
N HIS A 467 11.41 19.77 0.31
CA HIS A 467 12.27 18.73 -0.23
C HIS A 467 13.34 19.32 -1.17
N LEU A 468 12.94 20.18 -2.11
CA LEU A 468 13.85 20.84 -3.05
C LEU A 468 14.91 21.69 -2.35
N TRP A 469 14.52 22.35 -1.23
CA TRP A 469 15.41 23.22 -0.47
C TRP A 469 16.33 22.42 0.48
N LEU A 470 15.77 21.58 1.34
CA LEU A 470 16.53 20.85 2.36
C LEU A 470 17.44 19.77 1.77
N ASN A 471 16.99 19.13 0.70
CA ASN A 471 17.67 18.01 0.07
C ASN A 471 18.32 18.37 -1.26
N SER A 472 18.61 19.67 -1.47
CA SER A 472 19.21 20.18 -2.72
C SER A 472 20.52 19.49 -3.12
N ALA A 473 21.29 18.97 -2.16
CA ALA A 473 22.52 18.21 -2.40
C ALA A 473 22.29 16.83 -3.06
N LEU A 474 21.04 16.34 -3.13
CA LEU A 474 20.67 15.05 -3.74
C LEU A 474 20.21 15.20 -5.19
N PHE A 475 20.04 16.43 -5.70
CA PHE A 475 19.65 16.76 -7.07
C PHE A 475 20.89 17.03 -7.94
#